data_436493ca7cfda495dc2e986f7fc66382
#
_entry.id   436493ca7cfda495dc2e986f7fc66382
#
_cell.length_a   1.000
_cell.length_b   1.000
_cell.length_c   1.000
_cell.angle_alpha   90.00
_cell.angle_beta   90.00
_cell.angle_gamma   90.00
#
_symmetry.space_group_name_H-M   'P 1'
#
loop_
_entity.id
_entity.type
_entity.pdbx_description
1 polymer ?
#
loop_
_entity_poly.entity_id
_entity_poly.type
_entity_poly.pdbx_seq_one_letter_code
_entity_poly.pdbx_strand_id
1 'polypeptide(L)'
;CPNLVFINDQPILLYCPQGLSKDVLDYGNIYPNMYKIGQSFDINNAALINPSPIQNLDFGFDCYATQAFNAPDGRALAVSWLGLPDVEYPSDRFDHQGVFSLVKELTLKDGKLYQYPVPAIKDLQAASQPFTSLSESKNSYELELNLAADTEHEIVLFADKDGKGLRINFDLKAGQVTVDRSQ
;
A
#
# COMPACT_ATOMS: atom_id res chain seq x y z
N CYS A 1 -11.01 -7.66 9.80
CA CYS A 1 -10.72 -9.11 9.85
C CYS A 1 -9.21 -9.30 9.97
N PRO A 2 -8.70 -10.04 10.97
CA PRO A 2 -7.29 -10.39 11.05
C PRO A 2 -6.93 -11.48 10.03
N ASN A 3 -5.71 -11.42 9.53
CA ASN A 3 -5.13 -12.45 8.66
C ASN A 3 -3.80 -12.90 9.26
N LEU A 4 -3.56 -14.19 9.28
CA LEU A 4 -2.30 -14.80 9.69
C LEU A 4 -1.67 -15.47 8.47
N VAL A 5 -0.49 -15.01 8.08
CA VAL A 5 0.32 -15.62 7.03
C VAL A 5 1.71 -15.96 7.55
N PHE A 6 2.39 -16.86 6.86
CA PHE A 6 3.74 -17.27 7.21
C PHE A 6 4.72 -16.91 6.11
N ILE A 7 5.83 -16.29 6.47
CA ILE A 7 6.93 -15.94 5.56
C ILE A 7 8.22 -16.41 6.20
N ASN A 8 8.94 -17.31 5.54
CA ASN A 8 10.16 -17.94 6.10
C ASN A 8 9.91 -18.52 7.49
N ASP A 9 8.81 -19.25 7.67
CA ASP A 9 8.33 -19.83 8.94
C ASP A 9 7.98 -18.84 10.04
N GLN A 10 8.09 -17.55 9.80
CA GLN A 10 7.67 -16.51 10.74
C GLN A 10 6.19 -16.13 10.53
N PRO A 11 5.36 -16.16 11.58
CA PRO A 11 3.96 -15.72 11.48
C PRO A 11 3.88 -14.19 11.42
N ILE A 12 3.09 -13.71 10.50
CA ILE A 12 2.76 -12.30 10.31
C ILE A 12 1.26 -12.13 10.53
N LEU A 13 0.87 -11.35 11.52
CA LEU A 13 -0.52 -11.00 11.77
C LEU A 13 -0.81 -9.63 11.16
N LEU A 14 -1.72 -9.60 10.18
CA LEU A 14 -2.23 -8.38 9.57
C LEU A 14 -3.63 -8.11 10.11
N TYR A 15 -3.92 -6.86 10.47
CA TYR A 15 -5.22 -6.50 11.05
C TYR A 15 -5.46 -4.99 10.99
N CYS A 16 -6.72 -4.60 11.16
CA CYS A 16 -7.15 -3.21 11.15
C CYS A 16 -7.83 -2.89 12.49
N PRO A 17 -7.07 -2.46 13.52
CA PRO A 17 -7.65 -2.17 14.81
C PRO A 17 -8.47 -0.87 14.73
N GLN A 18 -9.72 -0.92 15.18
CA GLN A 18 -10.54 0.29 15.33
C GLN A 18 -10.28 0.93 16.70
N GLY A 19 -10.27 2.26 16.73
CA GLY A 19 -10.07 3.02 17.96
C GLY A 19 -8.65 2.97 18.52
N LEU A 20 -7.64 2.60 17.72
CA LEU A 20 -6.24 2.70 18.14
C LEU A 20 -5.85 4.17 18.34
N SER A 21 -5.25 4.48 19.50
CA SER A 21 -4.73 5.82 19.74
C SER A 21 -3.54 6.14 18.82
N LYS A 22 -3.49 7.38 18.32
CA LYS A 22 -2.33 7.91 17.57
C LYS A 22 -1.04 7.94 18.39
N ASP A 23 -1.14 7.92 19.73
CA ASP A 23 0.03 7.82 20.62
C ASP A 23 0.71 6.43 20.56
N VAL A 24 -0.04 5.40 20.13
CA VAL A 24 0.50 4.04 19.99
C VAL A 24 1.24 3.87 18.67
N LEU A 25 0.69 4.44 17.61
CA LEU A 25 1.28 4.43 16.26
C LEU A 25 0.67 5.57 15.46
N ASP A 26 1.51 6.38 14.83
CA ASP A 26 1.07 7.38 13.88
C ASP A 26 0.62 6.74 12.57
N TYR A 27 -0.59 7.05 12.13
CA TYR A 27 -1.17 6.56 10.88
C TYR A 27 -2.04 7.65 10.22
N GLY A 28 -1.96 7.77 8.90
CA GLY A 28 -2.67 8.80 8.14
C GLY A 28 -4.15 8.49 7.88
N ASN A 29 -4.54 7.22 8.00
CA ASN A 29 -5.88 6.73 7.73
C ASN A 29 -6.84 6.98 8.92
N ILE A 30 -8.16 6.98 8.66
CA ILE A 30 -9.20 6.93 9.71
C ILE A 30 -9.14 5.57 10.42
N TYR A 31 -8.99 4.50 9.65
CA TYR A 31 -8.85 3.13 10.14
C TYR A 31 -7.44 2.61 9.83
N PRO A 32 -6.62 2.35 10.86
CA PRO A 32 -5.27 1.89 10.64
C PRO A 32 -5.23 0.50 10.01
N ASN A 33 -4.23 0.25 9.17
CA ASN A 33 -3.95 -1.03 8.54
C ASN A 33 -2.55 -1.46 8.97
N MET A 34 -2.46 -2.51 9.78
CA MET A 34 -1.31 -2.79 10.63
C MET A 34 -0.82 -4.22 10.50
N TYR A 35 0.43 -4.45 10.94
CA TYR A 35 0.96 -5.79 11.11
C TYR A 35 1.83 -5.95 12.36
N LYS A 36 2.01 -7.20 12.78
CA LYS A 36 3.01 -7.66 13.73
C LYS A 36 3.70 -8.91 13.22
N ILE A 37 4.98 -9.05 13.51
CA ILE A 37 5.77 -10.23 13.21
C ILE A 37 5.96 -11.00 14.51
N GLY A 38 5.61 -12.30 14.53
CA GLY A 38 5.85 -13.17 15.65
C GLY A 38 7.12 -14.01 15.47
N GLN A 39 7.71 -14.45 16.54
CA GLN A 39 8.74 -15.50 16.50
C GLN A 39 8.12 -16.85 16.14
N SER A 40 6.94 -17.14 16.68
CA SER A 40 6.13 -18.33 16.40
C SER A 40 4.66 -18.03 16.69
N PHE A 41 3.78 -18.97 16.35
CA PHE A 41 2.34 -18.89 16.65
C PHE A 41 1.91 -20.10 17.47
N ASP A 42 1.32 -19.83 18.64
CA ASP A 42 0.71 -20.84 19.48
C ASP A 42 -0.75 -21.04 19.06
N ILE A 43 -1.03 -22.14 18.40
CA ILE A 43 -2.37 -22.48 17.90
C ILE A 43 -3.36 -22.76 19.06
N ASN A 44 -2.90 -23.27 20.18
CA ASN A 44 -3.77 -23.63 21.28
C ASN A 44 -4.30 -22.40 22.02
N ASN A 45 -3.48 -21.37 22.12
CA ASN A 45 -3.81 -20.11 22.78
C ASN A 45 -4.14 -18.98 21.78
N ALA A 46 -4.12 -19.25 20.47
CA ALA A 46 -4.31 -18.28 19.40
C ALA A 46 -3.44 -17.02 19.59
N ALA A 47 -2.17 -17.20 19.89
CA ALA A 47 -1.27 -16.13 20.28
C ALA A 47 0.02 -16.10 19.47
N LEU A 48 0.45 -14.89 19.09
CA LEU A 48 1.81 -14.64 18.60
C LEU A 48 2.78 -14.67 19.79
N ILE A 49 3.82 -15.45 19.68
CA ILE A 49 4.90 -15.52 20.65
C ILE A 49 5.97 -14.49 20.32
N ASN A 50 6.40 -13.72 21.31
CA ASN A 50 7.38 -12.64 21.17
C ASN A 50 7.10 -11.74 19.94
N PRO A 51 5.92 -11.10 19.88
CA PRO A 51 5.56 -10.26 18.73
C PRO A 51 6.41 -8.99 18.67
N SER A 52 6.71 -8.55 17.45
CA SER A 52 7.27 -7.22 17.21
C SER A 52 6.32 -6.11 17.71
N PRO A 53 6.80 -4.88 17.87
CA PRO A 53 5.93 -3.73 17.96
C PRO A 53 4.95 -3.69 16.77
N ILE A 54 3.80 -3.03 16.97
CA ILE A 54 2.83 -2.78 15.91
C ILE A 54 3.44 -1.84 14.86
N GLN A 55 3.20 -2.11 13.59
CA GLN A 55 3.74 -1.33 12.48
C GLN A 55 2.65 -1.08 11.41
N ASN A 56 2.76 0.04 10.70
CA ASN A 56 1.89 0.32 9.57
C ASN A 56 2.17 -0.68 8.44
N LEU A 57 1.11 -1.30 7.91
CA LEU A 57 1.19 -2.11 6.70
C LEU A 57 1.23 -1.23 5.46
N ASP A 58 0.45 -0.13 5.47
CA ASP A 58 0.35 0.80 4.36
C ASP A 58 0.18 2.22 4.89
N PHE A 59 0.74 3.20 4.21
CA PHE A 59 0.64 4.62 4.56
C PHE A 59 -0.42 5.36 3.74
N GLY A 60 -1.08 4.69 2.80
CA GLY A 60 -2.15 5.27 1.97
C GLY A 60 -3.40 5.57 2.79
N PHE A 61 -4.02 6.73 2.53
CA PHE A 61 -5.22 7.16 3.25
C PHE A 61 -6.39 6.18 3.07
N ASP A 62 -6.57 5.64 1.87
CA ASP A 62 -7.70 4.79 1.52
C ASP A 62 -7.39 3.29 1.64
N CYS A 63 -6.16 2.88 1.99
CA CYS A 63 -5.79 1.47 2.05
C CYS A 63 -6.29 0.83 3.34
N TYR A 64 -7.30 -0.04 3.22
CA TYR A 64 -7.99 -0.64 4.35
C TYR A 64 -8.34 -2.12 4.12
N ALA A 65 -8.69 -2.80 5.19
CA ALA A 65 -9.24 -4.16 5.21
C ALA A 65 -8.44 -5.19 4.38
N THR A 66 -7.12 -5.14 4.47
CA THR A 66 -6.23 -6.08 3.77
C THR A 66 -6.60 -7.52 4.09
N GLN A 67 -6.72 -8.34 3.04
CA GLN A 67 -6.83 -9.78 3.12
C GLN A 67 -5.55 -10.42 2.60
N ALA A 68 -5.07 -11.43 3.31
CA ALA A 68 -3.81 -12.11 2.95
C ALA A 68 -3.92 -13.62 3.17
N PHE A 69 -3.17 -14.39 2.40
CA PHE A 69 -3.08 -15.85 2.51
C PHE A 69 -1.76 -16.36 1.99
N ASN A 70 -1.38 -17.57 2.38
CA ASN A 70 -0.28 -18.28 1.75
C ASN A 70 -0.80 -19.07 0.54
N ALA A 71 -0.22 -18.78 -0.61
CA ALA A 71 -0.49 -19.52 -1.84
C ALA A 71 0.17 -20.92 -1.81
N PRO A 72 -0.30 -21.88 -2.63
CA PRO A 72 0.28 -23.23 -2.66
C PRO A 72 1.75 -23.27 -3.07
N ASP A 73 2.26 -22.24 -3.73
CA ASP A 73 3.67 -22.08 -4.11
C ASP A 73 4.55 -21.50 -3.00
N GLY A 74 3.97 -21.27 -1.82
CA GLY A 74 4.66 -20.75 -0.63
C GLY A 74 4.71 -19.23 -0.51
N ARG A 75 4.29 -18.49 -1.53
CA ARG A 75 4.22 -17.01 -1.44
C ARG A 75 3.13 -16.57 -0.46
N ALA A 76 3.36 -15.49 0.25
CA ALA A 76 2.32 -14.78 0.98
C ALA A 76 1.78 -13.65 0.08
N LEU A 77 0.49 -13.71 -0.25
CA LEU A 77 -0.17 -12.75 -1.14
C LEU A 77 -1.18 -11.92 -0.36
N ALA A 78 -1.34 -10.66 -0.75
CA ALA A 78 -2.28 -9.74 -0.13
C ALA A 78 -2.99 -8.87 -1.16
N VAL A 79 -4.23 -8.50 -0.83
CA VAL A 79 -5.04 -7.51 -1.53
C VAL A 79 -5.74 -6.64 -0.50
N SER A 80 -5.84 -5.34 -0.77
CA SER A 80 -6.49 -4.38 0.12
C SER A 80 -7.70 -3.76 -0.58
N TRP A 81 -8.66 -3.32 0.19
CA TRP A 81 -9.68 -2.40 -0.30
C TRP A 81 -9.11 -0.98 -0.29
N LEU A 82 -9.19 -0.29 -1.41
CA LEU A 82 -8.90 1.14 -1.54
C LEU A 82 -10.21 1.90 -1.40
N GLY A 83 -10.60 2.15 -0.17
CA GLY A 83 -11.85 2.76 0.23
C GLY A 83 -12.01 2.74 1.74
N LEU A 84 -12.89 3.56 2.28
CA LEU A 84 -13.20 3.64 3.70
C LEU A 84 -14.71 3.66 3.90
N PRO A 85 -15.27 2.98 4.91
CA PRO A 85 -16.72 2.85 5.09
C PRO A 85 -17.41 4.18 5.42
N ASP A 86 -16.71 5.14 6.02
CA ASP A 86 -17.27 6.40 6.52
C ASP A 86 -16.88 7.60 5.65
N VAL A 87 -16.39 7.35 4.43
CA VAL A 87 -16.00 8.39 3.47
C VAL A 87 -16.82 8.27 2.20
N GLU A 88 -17.44 9.36 1.79
CA GLU A 88 -18.08 9.45 0.47
C GLU A 88 -17.02 9.64 -0.61
N TYR A 89 -17.17 8.90 -1.70
CA TYR A 89 -16.29 8.96 -2.86
C TYR A 89 -17.04 9.44 -4.10
N PRO A 90 -16.38 10.14 -5.03
CA PRO A 90 -17.00 10.55 -6.29
C PRO A 90 -17.57 9.40 -7.11
N SER A 91 -17.14 8.16 -6.84
CA SER A 91 -17.64 6.94 -7.48
C SER A 91 -19.00 6.48 -6.97
N ASP A 92 -19.47 6.97 -5.82
CA ASP A 92 -20.76 6.58 -5.22
C ASP A 92 -21.93 6.90 -6.18
N ARG A 93 -21.80 7.95 -6.97
CA ARG A 93 -22.77 8.31 -8.04
C ARG A 93 -22.90 7.24 -9.14
N PHE A 94 -22.01 6.25 -9.18
CA PHE A 94 -22.01 5.13 -10.13
C PHE A 94 -22.31 3.80 -9.45
N ASP A 95 -22.90 3.82 -8.25
CA ASP A 95 -23.27 2.67 -7.46
C ASP A 95 -22.10 1.75 -7.07
N HIS A 96 -20.87 2.32 -6.92
CA HIS A 96 -19.75 1.59 -6.37
C HIS A 96 -18.86 2.47 -5.50
N GLN A 97 -18.23 1.87 -4.50
CA GLN A 97 -17.34 2.54 -3.58
C GLN A 97 -16.01 1.78 -3.44
N GLY A 98 -14.95 2.49 -3.79
CA GLY A 98 -13.59 1.96 -3.75
C GLY A 98 -13.30 0.89 -4.80
N VAL A 99 -12.08 0.40 -4.78
CA VAL A 99 -11.58 -0.64 -5.68
C VAL A 99 -10.63 -1.57 -4.91
N PHE A 100 -10.30 -2.73 -5.47
CA PHE A 100 -9.21 -3.54 -4.95
C PHE A 100 -7.85 -2.96 -5.36
N SER A 101 -6.87 -3.06 -4.47
CA SER A 101 -5.47 -2.82 -4.82
C SER A 101 -4.99 -3.87 -5.82
N LEU A 102 -3.84 -3.64 -6.45
CA LEU A 102 -3.12 -4.73 -7.09
C LEU A 102 -2.84 -5.85 -6.08
N VAL A 103 -2.78 -7.10 -6.54
CA VAL A 103 -2.30 -8.21 -5.71
C VAL A 103 -0.81 -8.00 -5.44
N LYS A 104 -0.44 -8.03 -4.17
CA LYS A 104 0.93 -7.81 -3.70
C LYS A 104 1.49 -9.09 -3.10
N GLU A 105 2.75 -9.36 -3.38
CA GLU A 105 3.53 -10.35 -2.66
C GLU A 105 4.14 -9.70 -1.42
N LEU A 106 4.00 -10.38 -0.29
CA LEU A 106 4.58 -9.98 0.98
C LEU A 106 5.90 -10.70 1.18
N THR A 107 6.95 -9.95 1.48
CA THR A 107 8.28 -10.51 1.78
C THR A 107 8.81 -9.94 3.08
N LEU A 108 9.61 -10.73 3.79
CA LEU A 108 10.21 -10.34 5.04
C LEU A 108 11.72 -10.19 4.88
N LYS A 109 12.24 -9.01 5.23
CA LYS A 109 13.66 -8.70 5.18
C LYS A 109 14.04 -7.79 6.35
N ASP A 110 15.10 -8.15 7.08
CA ASP A 110 15.65 -7.36 8.19
C ASP A 110 14.60 -6.97 9.26
N GLY A 111 13.67 -7.90 9.54
CA GLY A 111 12.58 -7.68 10.51
C GLY A 111 11.50 -6.70 10.06
N LYS A 112 11.44 -6.38 8.76
CA LYS A 112 10.43 -5.53 8.14
C LYS A 112 9.68 -6.27 7.07
N LEU A 113 8.36 -6.00 6.98
CA LEU A 113 7.48 -6.52 5.94
C LEU A 113 7.53 -5.57 4.74
N TYR A 114 7.81 -6.14 3.57
CA TYR A 114 7.75 -5.45 2.29
C TYR A 114 6.59 -5.97 1.47
N GLN A 115 6.03 -5.14 0.62
CA GLN A 115 4.96 -5.49 -0.31
C GLN A 115 5.32 -4.95 -1.69
N TYR A 116 5.13 -5.80 -2.70
CA TYR A 116 5.35 -5.44 -4.09
C TYR A 116 4.31 -6.10 -4.99
N PRO A 117 3.81 -5.45 -6.05
CA PRO A 117 2.90 -6.08 -6.99
C PRO A 117 3.47 -7.39 -7.53
N VAL A 118 2.62 -8.42 -7.64
CA VAL A 118 3.06 -9.72 -8.17
C VAL A 118 3.59 -9.57 -9.60
N PRO A 119 4.63 -10.32 -10.00
CA PRO A 119 5.25 -10.21 -11.33
C PRO A 119 4.27 -10.35 -12.50
N ALA A 120 3.20 -11.13 -12.33
CA ALA A 120 2.16 -11.33 -13.35
C ALA A 120 1.44 -10.03 -13.76
N ILE A 121 1.52 -8.95 -12.98
CA ILE A 121 1.00 -7.63 -13.37
C ILE A 121 1.70 -7.11 -14.63
N LYS A 122 2.96 -7.48 -14.85
CA LYS A 122 3.71 -7.08 -16.06
C LYS A 122 3.13 -7.67 -17.35
N ASP A 123 2.40 -8.78 -17.26
CA ASP A 123 1.73 -9.38 -18.42
C ASP A 123 0.57 -8.52 -18.95
N LEU A 124 0.12 -7.54 -18.17
CA LEU A 124 -0.88 -6.54 -18.57
C LEU A 124 -0.29 -5.39 -19.39
N GLN A 125 1.03 -5.33 -19.52
CA GLN A 125 1.70 -4.26 -20.27
C GLN A 125 1.38 -4.38 -21.77
N ALA A 126 0.67 -3.40 -22.32
CA ALA A 126 0.32 -3.34 -23.73
C ALA A 126 1.42 -2.67 -24.57
N ALA A 127 2.04 -1.62 -24.07
CA ALA A 127 3.10 -0.87 -24.72
C ALA A 127 3.98 -0.16 -23.70
N SER A 128 5.18 0.21 -24.10
CA SER A 128 6.08 1.06 -23.33
C SER A 128 6.56 2.21 -24.20
N GLN A 129 6.65 3.39 -23.62
CA GLN A 129 7.20 4.56 -24.28
C GLN A 129 8.00 5.41 -23.30
N PRO A 130 8.99 6.17 -23.75
CA PRO A 130 9.70 7.10 -22.89
C PRO A 130 8.73 8.11 -22.27
N PHE A 131 8.88 8.36 -20.96
CA PHE A 131 8.16 9.43 -20.30
C PHE A 131 8.69 10.79 -20.78
N THR A 132 7.77 11.66 -21.16
CA THR A 132 8.06 13.07 -21.49
C THR A 132 7.31 13.98 -20.53
N SER A 133 7.67 15.25 -20.49
CA SER A 133 7.05 16.23 -19.59
C SER A 133 5.53 16.37 -19.78
N LEU A 134 5.01 15.90 -20.90
CA LEU A 134 3.58 15.83 -21.19
C LEU A 134 3.30 14.53 -21.95
N SER A 135 2.72 13.55 -21.25
CA SER A 135 2.32 12.29 -21.84
C SER A 135 0.84 12.06 -21.62
N GLU A 136 0.13 11.67 -22.67
CA GLU A 136 -1.27 11.27 -22.57
C GLU A 136 -1.37 9.79 -22.20
N SER A 137 -2.26 9.46 -21.28
CA SER A 137 -2.55 8.09 -20.89
C SER A 137 -4.06 7.85 -20.82
N LYS A 138 -4.47 6.57 -20.88
CA LYS A 138 -5.87 6.17 -20.70
C LYS A 138 -6.21 5.86 -19.23
N ASN A 139 -5.55 6.51 -18.27
CA ASN A 139 -5.71 6.29 -16.82
C ASN A 139 -5.35 4.87 -16.33
N SER A 140 -4.63 4.08 -17.14
CA SER A 140 -4.14 2.77 -16.78
C SER A 140 -2.70 2.65 -17.29
N TYR A 141 -1.74 2.85 -16.39
CA TYR A 141 -0.31 2.86 -16.72
C TYR A 141 0.55 2.52 -15.50
N GLU A 142 1.76 2.08 -15.78
CA GLU A 142 2.88 2.03 -14.83
C GLU A 142 3.86 3.14 -15.21
N LEU A 143 4.36 3.88 -14.23
CA LEU A 143 5.36 4.90 -14.40
C LEU A 143 6.65 4.47 -13.68
N GLU A 144 7.73 4.31 -14.44
CA GLU A 144 9.06 4.00 -13.91
C GLU A 144 9.96 5.22 -14.08
N LEU A 145 10.53 5.69 -12.98
CA LEU A 145 11.37 6.88 -12.94
C LEU A 145 12.68 6.59 -12.23
N ASN A 146 13.78 7.08 -12.81
CA ASN A 146 15.09 7.12 -12.17
C ASN A 146 15.38 8.56 -11.76
N LEU A 147 15.28 8.84 -10.46
CA LEU A 147 15.52 10.16 -9.91
C LEU A 147 16.95 10.23 -9.35
N ALA A 148 17.65 11.35 -9.61
CA ALA A 148 18.99 11.55 -9.07
C ALA A 148 18.91 11.75 -7.55
N ALA A 149 19.88 11.19 -6.81
CA ALA A 149 20.00 11.44 -5.38
C ALA A 149 20.23 12.94 -5.11
N ASP A 150 19.87 13.37 -3.91
CA ASP A 150 20.05 14.76 -3.44
C ASP A 150 19.33 15.83 -4.29
N THR A 151 18.25 15.45 -4.96
CA THR A 151 17.43 16.35 -5.79
C THR A 151 16.00 16.43 -5.28
N GLU A 152 15.29 17.42 -5.78
CA GLU A 152 13.84 17.59 -5.56
C GLU A 152 13.14 17.49 -6.91
N HIS A 153 12.03 16.73 -6.96
CA HIS A 153 11.23 16.56 -8.15
C HIS A 153 9.75 16.65 -7.80
N GLU A 154 8.95 17.15 -8.73
CA GLU A 154 7.50 17.10 -8.66
C GLU A 154 6.94 16.40 -9.90
N ILE A 155 5.94 15.57 -9.69
CA ILE A 155 5.14 14.97 -10.75
C ILE A 155 3.68 15.30 -10.47
N VAL A 156 2.96 15.74 -11.50
CA VAL A 156 1.51 15.97 -11.43
C VAL A 156 0.83 14.94 -12.30
N LEU A 157 0.09 14.02 -11.68
CA LEU A 157 -0.68 12.99 -12.38
C LEU A 157 -2.11 13.47 -12.61
N PHE A 158 -2.71 13.03 -13.71
CA PHE A 158 -4.10 13.37 -14.09
C PHE A 158 -4.35 14.88 -14.16
N ALA A 159 -3.34 15.63 -14.59
CA ALA A 159 -3.43 17.08 -14.69
C ALA A 159 -4.52 17.51 -15.66
N ASP A 160 -5.31 18.50 -15.27
CA ASP A 160 -6.21 19.20 -16.16
C ASP A 160 -5.44 20.24 -17.02
N LYS A 161 -6.17 20.96 -17.85
CA LYS A 161 -5.59 22.02 -18.72
C LYS A 161 -4.91 23.16 -17.94
N ASP A 162 -5.27 23.36 -16.68
CA ASP A 162 -4.72 24.39 -15.80
C ASP A 162 -3.58 23.84 -14.91
N GLY A 163 -3.18 22.59 -15.12
CA GLY A 163 -2.09 21.93 -14.41
C GLY A 163 -2.47 21.47 -12.99
N LYS A 164 -3.76 21.40 -12.67
CA LYS A 164 -4.25 20.86 -11.41
C LYS A 164 -4.39 19.35 -11.51
N GLY A 165 -3.90 18.64 -10.52
CA GLY A 165 -3.93 17.19 -10.48
C GLY A 165 -3.30 16.64 -9.21
N LEU A 166 -3.13 15.32 -9.15
CA LEU A 166 -2.47 14.66 -8.02
C LEU A 166 -0.97 14.98 -8.03
N ARG A 167 -0.49 15.70 -7.02
CA ARG A 167 0.91 16.06 -6.89
C ARG A 167 1.68 15.05 -6.06
N ILE A 168 2.82 14.62 -6.59
CA ILE A 168 3.77 13.77 -5.88
C ILE A 168 5.10 14.52 -5.84
N ASN A 169 5.51 14.91 -4.65
CA ASN A 169 6.77 15.62 -4.40
C ASN A 169 7.80 14.63 -3.84
N PHE A 170 8.96 14.59 -4.46
CA PHE A 170 10.11 13.79 -4.06
C PHE A 170 11.20 14.73 -3.54
N ASP A 171 11.36 14.79 -2.23
CA ASP A 171 12.53 15.43 -1.59
C ASP A 171 13.54 14.34 -1.25
N LEU A 172 14.44 14.07 -2.18
CA LEU A 172 15.44 13.00 -2.02
C LEU A 172 16.59 13.41 -1.10
N LYS A 173 16.74 14.71 -0.78
CA LYS A 173 17.68 15.18 0.25
C LYS A 173 17.18 14.85 1.65
N ALA A 174 15.89 15.09 1.90
CA ALA A 174 15.23 14.75 3.16
C ALA A 174 14.80 13.28 3.25
N GLY A 175 14.86 12.51 2.14
CA GLY A 175 14.36 11.14 2.08
C GLY A 175 12.84 11.05 2.21
N GLN A 176 12.11 12.05 1.69
CA GLN A 176 10.66 12.15 1.82
C GLN A 176 9.97 12.07 0.46
N VAL A 177 8.81 11.42 0.46
CA VAL A 177 7.84 11.46 -0.64
C VAL A 177 6.51 11.92 -0.09
N THR A 178 5.95 12.99 -0.68
CA THR A 178 4.67 13.54 -0.28
C THR A 178 3.67 13.40 -1.42
N VAL A 179 2.51 12.81 -1.13
CA VAL A 179 1.37 12.75 -2.05
C VAL A 179 0.35 13.79 -1.58
N ASP A 180 0.16 14.84 -2.39
CA ASP A 180 -0.77 15.94 -2.08
C ASP A 180 -2.09 15.72 -2.82
N ARG A 181 -3.17 15.55 -2.04
CA ARG A 181 -4.55 15.35 -2.52
C ARG A 181 -5.44 16.57 -2.27
N SER A 182 -4.86 17.70 -1.90
CA SER A 182 -5.62 18.92 -1.51
C SER A 182 -6.09 19.77 -2.71
N GLN A 183 -5.73 19.41 -3.94
CA GLN A 183 -6.01 20.17 -5.17
C GLN A 183 -7.28 19.70 -5.88
#